data_97e0d96b92d40922aa42be6675d85477
#
_entry.id   97e0d96b92d40922aa42be6675d85477
#
_cell.length_a   1.000
_cell.length_b   1.000
_cell.length_c   1.000
_cell.angle_alpha   90.00
_cell.angle_beta   90.00
_cell.angle_gamma   90.00
#
_symmetry.space_group_name_H-M   'P 1'
#
loop_
_entity.id
_entity.type
_entity.pdbx_description
1 polymer ?
#
loop_
_entity_poly.entity_id
_entity_poly.type
_entity_poly.pdbx_seq_one_letter_code
_entity_poly.pdbx_strand_id
1 'polypeptide(L)'
;MTRELTDVPETDHAPSAGSSRTALLDGASRAVDGVLDRSVPLLRIALGVVFLWFGVLKVAGTSPVRDLVAATVPFLPASWFVPTIGVFEVLVGMALIVAVQVRLVAALAALHLLGTFLVLVVQPAMAFRHGNPLLLSVTGEFVLKNLVLLAATLAVARHHRRR
;
A
#
# COMPACT_ATOMS: atom_id res chain seq x y z
N MET A 1 34.46 -53.63 55.89
CA MET A 1 34.65 -53.66 54.41
C MET A 1 33.70 -52.65 53.81
N THR A 2 34.14 -51.38 53.80
CA THR A 2 33.33 -50.18 53.50
C THR A 2 33.60 -49.76 52.04
N ARG A 3 32.58 -49.73 51.28
CA ARG A 3 32.61 -49.24 49.85
C ARG A 3 32.38 -47.77 49.86
N GLU A 4 33.43 -47.05 49.53
CA GLU A 4 33.40 -45.59 49.23
C GLU A 4 32.76 -45.37 47.89
N LEU A 5 31.62 -44.70 47.90
CA LEU A 5 30.93 -44.21 46.69
C LEU A 5 31.59 -42.89 46.26
N THR A 6 32.35 -42.94 45.22
CA THR A 6 32.92 -41.78 44.55
C THR A 6 31.78 -40.91 43.94
N ASP A 7 31.62 -39.78 44.59
CA ASP A 7 30.75 -38.67 44.08
C ASP A 7 31.44 -38.09 42.86
N VAL A 8 30.81 -38.25 41.65
CA VAL A 8 31.25 -37.67 40.40
C VAL A 8 30.59 -36.32 40.29
N PRO A 9 31.32 -35.21 40.26
CA PRO A 9 30.71 -33.90 40.09
C PRO A 9 30.05 -33.80 38.72
N GLU A 10 28.75 -33.52 38.76
CA GLU A 10 27.91 -33.19 37.60
C GLU A 10 28.51 -32.00 36.85
N THR A 11 29.04 -32.26 35.66
CA THR A 11 29.61 -31.22 34.81
C THR A 11 28.49 -30.30 34.33
N ASP A 12 28.52 -29.11 34.90
CA ASP A 12 27.71 -27.96 34.49
C ASP A 12 27.90 -27.74 32.99
N HIS A 13 26.89 -28.16 32.20
CA HIS A 13 26.90 -28.00 30.74
C HIS A 13 26.66 -26.54 30.41
N ALA A 14 27.72 -25.77 30.23
CA ALA A 14 27.65 -24.45 29.65
C ALA A 14 26.81 -24.49 28.36
N PRO A 15 25.84 -23.55 28.18
CA PRO A 15 24.97 -23.56 27.02
C PRO A 15 25.82 -23.48 25.77
N SER A 16 25.66 -24.45 24.87
CA SER A 16 26.45 -24.55 23.65
C SER A 16 26.19 -23.31 22.78
N ALA A 17 27.24 -22.76 22.17
CA ALA A 17 27.18 -21.60 21.31
C ALA A 17 26.13 -21.74 20.15
N GLY A 18 25.73 -22.97 19.83
CA GLY A 18 24.65 -23.30 18.89
C GLY A 18 23.27 -22.91 19.43
N SER A 19 23.01 -23.12 20.73
CA SER A 19 21.72 -22.77 21.34
C SER A 19 21.45 -21.25 21.36
N SER A 20 22.50 -20.47 21.59
CA SER A 20 22.37 -18.99 21.57
C SER A 20 22.09 -18.43 20.14
N ARG A 21 22.71 -19.03 19.13
CA ARG A 21 22.48 -18.62 17.73
C ARG A 21 21.06 -18.95 17.24
N THR A 22 20.56 -20.13 17.56
CA THR A 22 19.18 -20.50 17.22
C THR A 22 18.16 -19.60 17.92
N ALA A 23 18.36 -19.30 19.19
CA ALA A 23 17.50 -18.41 19.97
C ALA A 23 17.48 -16.99 19.40
N LEU A 24 18.61 -16.46 18.89
CA LEU A 24 18.68 -15.15 18.22
C LEU A 24 17.95 -15.15 16.88
N LEU A 25 18.13 -16.21 16.08
CA LEU A 25 17.43 -16.35 14.78
C LEU A 25 15.91 -16.50 14.98
N ASP A 26 15.48 -17.26 15.98
CA ASP A 26 14.07 -17.42 16.33
C ASP A 26 13.48 -16.12 16.89
N GLY A 27 14.27 -15.32 17.58
CA GLY A 27 13.88 -13.99 18.04
C GLY A 27 13.69 -13.02 16.86
N ALA A 28 14.65 -13.03 15.93
CA ALA A 28 14.59 -12.19 14.73
C ALA A 28 13.41 -12.57 13.81
N SER A 29 13.19 -13.88 13.57
CA SER A 29 12.05 -14.34 12.76
C SER A 29 10.71 -13.93 13.37
N ARG A 30 10.52 -14.10 14.67
CA ARG A 30 9.30 -13.67 15.38
C ARG A 30 9.07 -12.15 15.29
N ALA A 31 10.14 -11.35 15.37
CA ALA A 31 10.05 -9.91 15.20
C ALA A 31 9.63 -9.54 13.77
N VAL A 32 10.21 -10.18 12.76
CA VAL A 32 9.85 -9.99 11.34
C VAL A 32 8.40 -10.40 11.10
N ASP A 33 7.98 -11.57 11.59
CA ASP A 33 6.60 -12.06 11.47
C ASP A 33 5.61 -11.06 12.11
N GLY A 34 5.93 -10.53 13.28
CA GLY A 34 5.13 -9.52 13.96
C GLY A 34 5.00 -8.19 13.18
N VAL A 35 6.03 -7.79 12.44
CA VAL A 35 5.99 -6.63 11.52
C VAL A 35 5.15 -6.96 10.29
N LEU A 36 5.35 -8.15 9.70
CA LEU A 36 4.60 -8.58 8.52
C LEU A 36 3.10 -8.70 8.81
N ASP A 37 2.72 -9.17 9.99
CA ASP A 37 1.30 -9.24 10.41
C ASP A 37 0.64 -7.86 10.50
N ARG A 38 1.43 -6.83 10.84
CA ARG A 38 0.95 -5.44 10.91
C ARG A 38 1.05 -4.70 9.59
N SER A 39 1.74 -5.25 8.59
CA SER A 39 1.99 -4.58 7.30
C SER A 39 0.71 -4.25 6.55
N VAL A 40 -0.28 -5.15 6.55
CA VAL A 40 -1.55 -4.92 5.82
C VAL A 40 -2.42 -3.84 6.48
N PRO A 41 -2.63 -3.81 7.80
CA PRO A 41 -3.28 -2.67 8.45
C PRO A 41 -2.57 -1.33 8.18
N LEU A 42 -1.24 -1.29 8.25
CA LEU A 42 -0.46 -0.09 7.93
C LEU A 42 -0.61 0.32 6.47
N LEU A 43 -0.55 -0.64 5.55
CA LEU A 43 -0.77 -0.40 4.12
C LEU A 43 -2.17 0.17 3.84
N ARG A 44 -3.19 -0.32 4.53
CA ARG A 44 -4.57 0.19 4.44
C ARG A 44 -4.65 1.64 4.89
N ILE A 45 -4.02 1.99 6.03
CA ILE A 45 -3.99 3.36 6.53
C ILE A 45 -3.23 4.26 5.56
N ALA A 46 -2.06 3.82 5.07
CA ALA A 46 -1.27 4.59 4.11
C ALA A 46 -2.05 4.87 2.82
N LEU A 47 -2.74 3.86 2.26
CA LEU A 47 -3.65 4.05 1.14
C LEU A 47 -4.74 5.07 1.46
N GLY A 48 -5.37 4.95 2.63
CA GLY A 48 -6.41 5.88 3.08
C GLY A 48 -5.90 7.32 3.15
N VAL A 49 -4.70 7.54 3.69
CA VAL A 49 -4.07 8.86 3.76
C VAL A 49 -3.79 9.42 2.35
N VAL A 50 -3.30 8.59 1.43
CA VAL A 50 -3.04 9.01 0.04
C VAL A 50 -4.34 9.43 -0.65
N PHE A 51 -5.39 8.62 -0.57
CA PHE A 51 -6.69 8.94 -1.15
C PHE A 51 -7.29 10.22 -0.53
N LEU A 52 -7.25 10.34 0.78
CA LEU A 52 -7.75 11.52 1.49
C LEU A 52 -7.00 12.78 1.04
N TRP A 53 -5.68 12.73 0.98
CA TRP A 53 -4.84 13.86 0.60
C TRP A 53 -5.15 14.35 -0.82
N PHE A 54 -5.12 13.45 -1.80
CA PHE A 54 -5.40 13.81 -3.19
C PHE A 54 -6.85 14.22 -3.41
N GLY A 55 -7.78 13.62 -2.68
CA GLY A 55 -9.18 14.01 -2.70
C GLY A 55 -9.39 15.44 -2.20
N VAL A 56 -8.79 15.80 -1.07
CA VAL A 56 -8.86 17.16 -0.51
C VAL A 56 -8.28 18.19 -1.49
N LEU A 57 -7.14 17.91 -2.13
CA LEU A 57 -6.56 18.82 -3.13
C LEU A 57 -7.49 19.05 -4.34
N LYS A 58 -8.23 18.01 -4.76
CA LYS A 58 -9.20 18.14 -5.87
C LYS A 58 -10.42 18.96 -5.47
N VAL A 59 -10.92 18.74 -4.24
CA VAL A 59 -12.05 19.53 -3.70
C VAL A 59 -11.66 20.99 -3.51
N ALA A 60 -10.43 21.24 -3.02
CA ALA A 60 -9.91 22.60 -2.84
C ALA A 60 -9.54 23.31 -4.15
N GLY A 61 -9.61 22.62 -5.30
CA GLY A 61 -9.26 23.20 -6.60
C GLY A 61 -7.75 23.42 -6.83
N THR A 62 -6.90 22.92 -5.93
CA THR A 62 -5.43 23.09 -5.98
C THR A 62 -4.70 21.84 -6.50
N SER A 63 -5.46 20.89 -7.05
CA SER A 63 -4.89 19.63 -7.55
C SER A 63 -4.01 19.85 -8.78
N PRO A 64 -2.75 19.38 -8.77
CA PRO A 64 -1.83 19.51 -9.89
C PRO A 64 -2.25 18.68 -11.11
N VAL A 65 -3.18 17.72 -10.93
CA VAL A 65 -3.68 16.85 -12.02
C VAL A 65 -5.04 17.30 -12.57
N ARG A 66 -5.51 18.50 -12.21
CA ARG A 66 -6.81 19.00 -12.65
C ARG A 66 -6.95 19.03 -14.17
N ASP A 67 -5.97 19.62 -14.84
CA ASP A 67 -6.00 19.78 -16.31
C ASP A 67 -5.87 18.42 -17.02
N LEU A 68 -5.11 17.49 -16.41
CA LEU A 68 -4.98 16.12 -16.90
C LEU A 68 -6.32 15.38 -16.86
N VAL A 69 -7.03 15.46 -15.74
CA VAL A 69 -8.35 14.83 -15.58
C VAL A 69 -9.35 15.46 -16.55
N ALA A 70 -9.33 16.80 -16.69
CA ALA A 70 -10.18 17.53 -17.63
C ALA A 70 -9.91 17.12 -19.08
N ALA A 71 -8.65 16.98 -19.48
CA ALA A 71 -8.27 16.55 -20.82
C ALA A 71 -8.62 15.08 -21.11
N THR A 72 -8.61 14.23 -20.08
CA THR A 72 -8.89 12.79 -20.23
C THR A 72 -10.39 12.52 -20.46
N VAL A 73 -11.27 13.38 -19.91
CA VAL A 73 -12.73 13.26 -20.01
C VAL A 73 -13.35 14.56 -20.52
N PRO A 74 -13.07 14.94 -21.78
CA PRO A 74 -13.43 16.27 -22.32
C PRO A 74 -14.94 16.49 -22.45
N PHE A 75 -15.74 15.43 -22.43
CA PHE A 75 -17.20 15.50 -22.48
C PHE A 75 -17.86 15.84 -21.13
N LEU A 76 -17.09 15.89 -20.03
CA LEU A 76 -17.58 16.29 -18.72
C LEU A 76 -16.96 17.64 -18.31
N PRO A 77 -17.79 18.61 -17.84
CA PRO A 77 -17.26 19.87 -17.34
C PRO A 77 -16.35 19.66 -16.13
N ALA A 78 -15.08 20.06 -16.25
CA ALA A 78 -14.08 19.89 -15.21
C ALA A 78 -14.44 20.61 -13.89
N SER A 79 -15.27 21.64 -13.96
CA SER A 79 -15.67 22.47 -12.81
C SER A 79 -16.41 21.70 -11.73
N TRP A 80 -17.20 20.71 -12.09
CA TRP A 80 -17.90 19.85 -11.12
C TRP A 80 -17.34 18.43 -11.07
N PHE A 81 -16.81 17.90 -12.20
CA PHE A 81 -16.32 16.53 -12.30
C PHE A 81 -15.09 16.30 -11.41
N VAL A 82 -14.10 17.21 -11.46
CA VAL A 82 -12.88 17.08 -10.64
C VAL A 82 -13.16 17.14 -9.13
N PRO A 83 -13.94 18.10 -8.62
CA PRO A 83 -14.35 18.10 -7.23
C PRO A 83 -15.16 16.86 -6.81
N THR A 84 -16.03 16.34 -7.68
CA THR A 84 -16.82 15.12 -7.42
C THR A 84 -15.91 13.90 -7.23
N ILE A 85 -14.91 13.72 -8.10
CA ILE A 85 -13.88 12.70 -7.93
C ILE A 85 -13.12 12.94 -6.62
N GLY A 86 -12.80 14.19 -6.28
CA GLY A 86 -12.16 14.55 -5.03
C GLY A 86 -12.97 14.13 -3.80
N VAL A 87 -14.28 14.38 -3.80
CA VAL A 87 -15.19 13.92 -2.72
C VAL A 87 -15.21 12.40 -2.63
N PHE A 88 -15.29 11.70 -3.77
CA PHE A 88 -15.20 10.24 -3.79
C PHE A 88 -13.88 9.74 -3.18
N GLU A 89 -12.74 10.32 -3.53
CA GLU A 89 -11.43 9.96 -2.98
C GLU A 89 -11.36 10.23 -1.45
N VAL A 90 -11.90 11.34 -0.98
CA VAL A 90 -12.00 11.66 0.46
C VAL A 90 -12.79 10.58 1.20
N LEU A 91 -13.96 10.20 0.69
CA LEU A 91 -14.81 9.18 1.30
C LEU A 91 -14.12 7.80 1.32
N VAL A 92 -13.48 7.41 0.22
CA VAL A 92 -12.69 6.18 0.12
C VAL A 92 -11.53 6.21 1.13
N GLY A 93 -10.79 7.32 1.20
CA GLY A 93 -9.68 7.50 2.12
C GLY A 93 -10.10 7.37 3.58
N MET A 94 -11.16 8.06 3.97
CA MET A 94 -11.71 7.98 5.32
C MET A 94 -12.20 6.56 5.65
N ALA A 95 -12.94 5.93 4.75
CA ALA A 95 -13.46 4.58 4.96
C ALA A 95 -12.34 3.53 5.10
N LEU A 96 -11.24 3.68 4.35
CA LEU A 96 -10.04 2.85 4.53
C LEU A 96 -9.38 3.08 5.88
N ILE A 97 -9.24 4.32 6.34
CA ILE A 97 -8.62 4.64 7.64
C ILE A 97 -9.45 4.03 8.77
N VAL A 98 -10.77 4.26 8.78
CA VAL A 98 -11.69 3.79 9.83
C VAL A 98 -12.01 2.29 9.71
N ALA A 99 -11.58 1.62 8.64
CA ALA A 99 -11.84 0.21 8.35
C ALA A 99 -13.32 -0.16 8.10
N VAL A 100 -14.09 0.75 7.54
CA VAL A 100 -15.49 0.49 7.17
C VAL A 100 -15.56 -0.18 5.82
N GLN A 101 -16.29 -1.31 5.72
CA GLN A 101 -16.56 -2.05 4.47
C GLN A 101 -15.32 -2.20 3.57
N VAL A 102 -14.17 -2.52 4.18
CA VAL A 102 -12.84 -2.47 3.55
C VAL A 102 -12.80 -3.15 2.17
N ARG A 103 -13.51 -4.25 1.99
CA ARG A 103 -13.54 -4.98 0.71
C ARG A 103 -14.22 -4.19 -0.40
N LEU A 104 -15.39 -3.62 -0.11
CA LEU A 104 -16.14 -2.79 -1.07
C LEU A 104 -15.33 -1.52 -1.39
N VAL A 105 -14.84 -0.85 -0.36
CA VAL A 105 -14.06 0.37 -0.51
C VAL A 105 -12.77 0.12 -1.30
N ALA A 106 -12.07 -0.98 -1.03
CA ALA A 106 -10.89 -1.37 -1.79
C ALA A 106 -11.24 -1.72 -3.26
N ALA A 107 -12.39 -2.35 -3.52
CA ALA A 107 -12.82 -2.61 -4.89
C ALA A 107 -13.12 -1.30 -5.65
N LEU A 108 -13.79 -0.34 -5.00
CA LEU A 108 -14.06 0.98 -5.58
C LEU A 108 -12.76 1.76 -5.82
N ALA A 109 -11.82 1.72 -4.86
CA ALA A 109 -10.50 2.32 -5.01
C ALA A 109 -9.71 1.70 -6.18
N ALA A 110 -9.74 0.36 -6.31
CA ALA A 110 -9.08 -0.33 -7.42
C ALA A 110 -9.69 0.06 -8.77
N LEU A 111 -11.02 0.12 -8.86
CA LEU A 111 -11.72 0.55 -10.08
C LEU A 111 -11.35 1.99 -10.44
N HIS A 112 -11.31 2.90 -9.46
CA HIS A 112 -10.89 4.28 -9.67
C HIS A 112 -9.44 4.36 -10.16
N LEU A 113 -8.50 3.63 -9.52
CA LEU A 113 -7.10 3.57 -9.94
C LEU A 113 -6.94 3.01 -11.35
N LEU A 114 -7.71 1.97 -11.72
CA LEU A 114 -7.73 1.47 -13.09
C LEU A 114 -8.18 2.56 -14.07
N GLY A 115 -9.18 3.36 -13.70
CA GLY A 115 -9.62 4.51 -14.52
C GLY A 115 -8.52 5.53 -14.76
N THR A 116 -7.57 5.73 -13.83
CA THR A 116 -6.47 6.67 -14.03
C THR A 116 -5.51 6.26 -15.14
N PHE A 117 -5.39 4.95 -15.45
CA PHE A 117 -4.57 4.47 -16.56
C PHE A 117 -5.14 4.84 -17.95
N LEU A 118 -6.41 5.23 -18.01
CA LEU A 118 -7.02 5.74 -19.25
C LEU A 118 -6.24 6.93 -19.84
N VAL A 119 -5.60 7.70 -18.97
CA VAL A 119 -4.71 8.81 -19.37
C VAL A 119 -3.63 8.36 -20.35
N LEU A 120 -3.01 7.19 -20.14
CA LEU A 120 -1.94 6.68 -21.00
C LEU A 120 -2.40 6.40 -22.42
N VAL A 121 -3.70 6.10 -22.59
CA VAL A 121 -4.32 5.78 -23.88
C VAL A 121 -4.93 7.03 -24.53
N VAL A 122 -5.65 7.85 -23.74
CA VAL A 122 -6.39 9.00 -24.24
C VAL A 122 -5.50 10.23 -24.42
N GLN A 123 -4.47 10.38 -23.56
CA GLN A 123 -3.55 11.52 -23.54
C GLN A 123 -2.07 11.10 -23.68
N PRO A 124 -1.70 10.34 -24.73
CA PRO A 124 -0.32 9.84 -24.87
C PRO A 124 0.70 10.98 -24.99
N ALA A 125 0.33 12.11 -25.57
CA ALA A 125 1.22 13.28 -25.68
C ALA A 125 1.56 13.90 -24.31
N MET A 126 0.68 13.79 -23.32
CA MET A 126 0.91 14.24 -21.95
C MET A 126 1.65 13.17 -21.13
N ALA A 127 1.44 11.91 -21.43
CA ALA A 127 2.00 10.78 -20.68
C ALA A 127 3.42 10.41 -21.12
N PHE A 128 3.76 10.59 -22.40
CA PHE A 128 5.03 10.15 -22.98
C PHE A 128 5.80 11.31 -23.60
N ARG A 129 7.13 11.26 -23.51
CA ARG A 129 8.02 12.25 -24.15
C ARG A 129 8.30 11.84 -25.61
N HIS A 130 8.20 12.80 -26.52
CA HIS A 130 8.51 12.61 -27.95
C HIS A 130 7.76 11.44 -28.62
N GLY A 131 6.58 11.07 -28.09
CA GLY A 131 5.82 9.92 -28.62
C GLY A 131 6.42 8.54 -28.33
N ASN A 132 7.45 8.46 -27.49
CA ASN A 132 8.10 7.20 -27.15
C ASN A 132 7.48 6.63 -25.86
N PRO A 133 6.79 5.46 -25.91
CA PRO A 133 6.12 4.87 -24.75
C PRO A 133 7.09 4.39 -23.64
N LEU A 134 8.39 4.27 -23.93
CA LEU A 134 9.40 3.95 -22.93
C LEU A 134 9.90 5.19 -22.18
N LEU A 135 9.64 6.38 -22.70
CA LEU A 135 10.05 7.65 -22.08
C LEU A 135 8.84 8.35 -21.46
N LEU A 136 8.58 8.04 -20.21
CA LEU A 136 7.49 8.68 -19.46
C LEU A 136 7.78 10.16 -19.20
N SER A 137 6.75 10.98 -19.30
CA SER A 137 6.73 12.33 -18.75
C SER A 137 6.54 12.28 -17.23
N VAL A 138 6.66 13.41 -16.54
CA VAL A 138 6.30 13.53 -15.11
C VAL A 138 4.85 13.06 -14.86
N THR A 139 3.95 13.39 -15.78
CA THR A 139 2.55 12.95 -15.75
C THR A 139 2.43 11.44 -15.90
N GLY A 140 3.14 10.85 -16.87
CA GLY A 140 3.16 9.40 -17.08
C GLY A 140 3.74 8.63 -15.89
N GLU A 141 4.82 9.13 -15.31
CA GLU A 141 5.39 8.57 -14.07
C GLU A 141 4.40 8.61 -12.90
N PHE A 142 3.67 9.73 -12.76
CA PHE A 142 2.65 9.86 -11.73
C PHE A 142 1.53 8.82 -11.89
N VAL A 143 1.06 8.61 -13.13
CA VAL A 143 0.05 7.60 -13.43
C VAL A 143 0.61 6.18 -13.21
N LEU A 144 1.86 5.91 -13.62
CA LEU A 144 2.46 4.60 -13.44
C LEU A 144 2.61 4.22 -11.94
N LYS A 145 2.86 5.20 -11.06
CA LYS A 145 2.90 4.97 -9.60
C LYS A 145 1.57 4.44 -9.05
N ASN A 146 0.45 4.71 -9.73
CA ASN A 146 -0.85 4.15 -9.35
C ASN A 146 -0.89 2.62 -9.47
N LEU A 147 0.02 1.99 -10.22
CA LEU A 147 0.15 0.53 -10.26
C LEU A 147 0.50 -0.05 -8.88
N VAL A 148 1.37 0.63 -8.14
CA VAL A 148 1.74 0.23 -6.77
C VAL A 148 0.53 0.40 -5.83
N LEU A 149 -0.21 1.51 -5.95
CA LEU A 149 -1.42 1.74 -5.17
C LEU A 149 -2.51 0.70 -5.48
N LEU A 150 -2.66 0.31 -6.75
CA LEU A 150 -3.58 -0.74 -7.19
C LEU A 150 -3.20 -2.09 -6.57
N ALA A 151 -1.93 -2.50 -6.64
CA ALA A 151 -1.46 -3.74 -6.04
C ALA A 151 -1.67 -3.74 -4.51
N ALA A 152 -1.36 -2.62 -3.85
CA ALA A 152 -1.59 -2.44 -2.42
C ALA A 152 -3.08 -2.55 -2.06
N THR A 153 -3.96 -1.95 -2.86
CA THR A 153 -5.42 -2.00 -2.68
C THR A 153 -5.94 -3.44 -2.79
N LEU A 154 -5.46 -4.20 -3.77
CA LEU A 154 -5.81 -5.61 -3.94
C LEU A 154 -5.30 -6.48 -2.78
N ALA A 155 -4.10 -6.21 -2.27
CA ALA A 155 -3.55 -6.89 -1.09
C ALA A 155 -4.43 -6.66 0.16
N VAL A 156 -4.86 -5.42 0.39
CA VAL A 156 -5.78 -5.05 1.48
C VAL A 156 -7.14 -5.75 1.33
N ALA A 157 -7.72 -5.76 0.12
CA ALA A 157 -8.99 -6.44 -0.15
C ALA A 157 -8.92 -7.94 0.13
N ARG A 158 -7.82 -8.59 -0.26
CA ARG A 158 -7.58 -10.03 -0.06
C ARG A 158 -7.46 -10.39 1.42
N HIS A 159 -6.71 -9.59 2.19
CA HIS A 159 -6.50 -9.84 3.61
C HIS A 159 -7.82 -9.87 4.39
N HIS A 160 -8.72 -8.93 4.10
CA HIS A 160 -10.06 -8.86 4.74
C HIS A 160 -11.04 -9.93 4.24
N ARG A 161 -10.69 -10.74 3.25
CA ARG A 161 -11.50 -11.90 2.83
C ARG A 161 -11.28 -13.13 3.74
N ARG A 162 -10.15 -13.18 4.44
CA ARG A 162 -9.73 -14.34 5.23
C ARG A 162 -10.09 -14.23 6.72
N ARG A 163 -10.63 -13.07 7.12
CA ARG A 163 -11.18 -12.82 8.45
C ARG A 163 -12.70 -12.78 8.39
#